data_e7089ba6d6d039a7b6511b2281dd567d
#
_entry.id   e7089ba6d6d039a7b6511b2281dd567d
#
_cell.length_a   1.000
_cell.length_b   1.000
_cell.length_c   1.000
_cell.angle_alpha   90.00
_cell.angle_beta   90.00
_cell.angle_gamma   90.00
#
_symmetry.space_group_name_H-M   'P 1'
#
loop_
_entity.id
_entity.type
_entity.pdbx_description
1 polymer ?
#
loop_
_entity_poly.entity_id
_entity_poly.type
_entity_poly.pdbx_seq_one_letter_code
_entity_poly.pdbx_strand_id
1 'polypeptide(L)'
;SDLSADMQQQVRNAIAEYEKMGAKVKEISLPNTHLAIPAYYIIAPAECSANLSRMDGVRFGYRCENPQDINDLYKRSRGEGFGIEVKRRIMVGAYALSAGFYDAYYKKAQQVRRLIRNDFVNAFNEVDIIMGPTTPTPAFKRGEKTADPVDMYLEDIFTIALNLAGLPGMSISCGQVNNLPVGLQLIGNYFDEGRLLNAAHQFQQHTDWHLKTPDLKNQADI
;
A
#
# COMPACT_ATOMS: atom_id res chain seq x y z
N SER A 1 -2.46 -16.55 1.03
CA SER A 1 -1.46 -15.75 1.77
C SER A 1 -1.41 -16.26 3.17
N ASP A 2 -0.23 -16.62 3.62
CA ASP A 2 -0.05 -17.27 4.91
C ASP A 2 0.01 -16.22 6.04
N LEU A 3 -1.14 -15.60 6.29
CA LEU A 3 -1.31 -14.76 7.47
C LEU A 3 -1.16 -15.67 8.70
N SER A 4 -0.26 -15.33 9.62
CA SER A 4 -0.05 -16.15 10.82
C SER A 4 -1.33 -16.26 11.66
N ALA A 5 -1.49 -17.35 12.40
CA ALA A 5 -2.67 -17.57 13.25
C ALA A 5 -2.89 -16.41 14.24
N ASP A 6 -1.81 -15.88 14.81
CA ASP A 6 -1.87 -14.76 15.75
C ASP A 6 -2.38 -13.48 15.09
N MET A 7 -1.91 -13.16 13.87
CA MET A 7 -2.40 -12.02 13.09
C MET A 7 -3.88 -12.18 12.75
N GLN A 8 -4.28 -13.38 12.28
CA GLN A 8 -5.69 -13.69 12.02
C GLN A 8 -6.56 -13.49 13.25
N GLN A 9 -6.08 -13.95 14.42
CA GLN A 9 -6.83 -13.82 15.66
C GLN A 9 -7.04 -12.35 16.06
N GLN A 10 -6.02 -11.49 15.91
CA GLN A 10 -6.17 -10.06 16.23
C GLN A 10 -7.20 -9.38 15.32
N VAL A 11 -7.16 -9.66 14.03
CA VAL A 11 -8.14 -9.13 13.07
C VAL A 11 -9.55 -9.62 13.39
N ARG A 12 -9.72 -10.90 13.71
CA ARG A 12 -11.02 -11.48 14.11
C ARG A 12 -11.55 -10.86 15.41
N ASN A 13 -10.68 -10.63 16.40
CA ASN A 13 -11.04 -9.96 17.64
C ASN A 13 -11.56 -8.54 17.37
N ALA A 14 -10.90 -7.80 16.48
CA ALA A 14 -11.33 -6.46 16.10
C ALA A 14 -12.70 -6.47 15.38
N ILE A 15 -12.93 -7.43 14.48
CA ILE A 15 -14.23 -7.60 13.83
C ILE A 15 -15.32 -7.92 14.86
N ALA A 16 -15.02 -8.78 15.84
CA ALA A 16 -15.96 -9.10 16.91
C ALA A 16 -16.31 -7.89 17.80
N GLU A 17 -15.41 -6.93 17.98
CA GLU A 17 -15.75 -5.67 18.66
C GLU A 17 -16.78 -4.85 17.85
N TYR A 18 -16.65 -4.79 16.52
CA TYR A 18 -17.66 -4.16 15.67
C TYR A 18 -19.03 -4.86 15.76
N GLU A 19 -19.07 -6.21 15.86
CA GLU A 19 -20.31 -6.95 16.07
C GLU A 19 -20.97 -6.58 17.42
N LYS A 20 -20.19 -6.45 18.50
CA LYS A 20 -20.68 -6.00 19.80
C LYS A 20 -21.27 -4.58 19.73
N MET A 21 -20.73 -3.72 18.87
CA MET A 21 -21.27 -2.38 18.63
C MET A 21 -22.51 -2.36 17.72
N GLY A 22 -22.97 -3.54 17.24
CA GLY A 22 -24.17 -3.69 16.44
C GLY A 22 -23.96 -3.79 14.94
N ALA A 23 -22.69 -3.88 14.47
CA ALA A 23 -22.40 -4.13 13.08
C ALA A 23 -22.82 -5.56 12.67
N LYS A 24 -23.28 -5.73 11.44
CA LYS A 24 -23.54 -7.05 10.84
C LYS A 24 -22.35 -7.45 9.99
N VAL A 25 -21.71 -8.54 10.37
CA VAL A 25 -20.55 -9.07 9.64
C VAL A 25 -20.99 -10.04 8.55
N LYS A 26 -20.41 -9.90 7.37
CA LYS A 26 -20.61 -10.78 6.22
C LYS A 26 -19.27 -11.09 5.59
N GLU A 27 -19.00 -12.34 5.29
CA GLU A 27 -17.86 -12.71 4.47
C GLU A 27 -18.11 -12.35 3.02
N ILE A 28 -17.09 -11.75 2.38
CA ILE A 28 -17.10 -11.40 0.96
C ILE A 28 -15.89 -12.01 0.26
N SER A 29 -15.97 -12.12 -1.06
CA SER A 29 -14.86 -12.57 -1.89
C SER A 29 -14.42 -11.47 -2.86
N LEU A 30 -13.11 -11.32 -3.02
CA LEU A 30 -12.47 -10.43 -3.99
C LEU A 30 -11.56 -11.30 -4.90
N PRO A 31 -12.13 -12.02 -5.86
CA PRO A 31 -11.46 -13.13 -6.56
C PRO A 31 -10.22 -12.72 -7.37
N ASN A 32 -10.15 -11.45 -7.84
CA ASN A 32 -9.05 -10.98 -8.67
C ASN A 32 -7.91 -10.31 -7.88
N THR A 33 -7.97 -10.24 -6.55
CA THR A 33 -6.93 -9.58 -5.74
C THR A 33 -5.56 -10.24 -5.84
N HIS A 34 -5.47 -11.54 -6.15
CA HIS A 34 -4.22 -12.24 -6.41
C HIS A 34 -3.44 -11.67 -7.61
N LEU A 35 -4.10 -10.93 -8.50
CA LEU A 35 -3.48 -10.24 -9.64
C LEU A 35 -2.99 -8.82 -9.28
N ALA A 36 -3.21 -8.35 -8.05
CA ALA A 36 -2.92 -6.97 -7.67
C ALA A 36 -1.42 -6.65 -7.69
N ILE A 37 -0.58 -7.53 -7.14
CA ILE A 37 0.87 -7.34 -7.11
C ILE A 37 1.44 -7.19 -8.53
N PRO A 38 1.27 -8.16 -9.47
CA PRO A 38 1.81 -8.02 -10.81
C PRO A 38 1.25 -6.80 -11.58
N ALA A 39 -0.03 -6.46 -11.41
CA ALA A 39 -0.61 -5.27 -12.03
C ALA A 39 0.00 -3.98 -11.49
N TYR A 40 0.19 -3.88 -10.19
CA TYR A 40 0.81 -2.73 -9.52
C TYR A 40 2.24 -2.50 -10.01
N TYR A 41 3.07 -3.54 -10.06
CA TYR A 41 4.47 -3.44 -10.46
C TYR A 41 4.68 -3.12 -11.96
N ILE A 42 3.61 -3.06 -12.74
CA ILE A 42 3.61 -2.49 -14.09
C ILE A 42 3.08 -1.05 -14.07
N ILE A 43 1.93 -0.82 -13.45
CA ILE A 43 1.24 0.48 -13.48
C ILE A 43 2.01 1.54 -12.70
N ALA A 44 2.39 1.26 -11.46
CA ALA A 44 3.05 2.24 -10.60
C ALA A 44 4.43 2.68 -11.14
N PRO A 45 5.31 1.77 -11.62
CA PRO A 45 6.54 2.17 -12.30
C PRO A 45 6.30 2.97 -13.59
N ALA A 46 5.28 2.62 -14.39
CA ALA A 46 4.94 3.37 -15.60
C ALA A 46 4.52 4.81 -15.27
N GLU A 47 3.65 4.99 -14.28
CA GLU A 47 3.26 6.32 -13.79
C GLU A 47 4.44 7.07 -13.14
N CYS A 48 5.27 6.37 -12.37
CA CYS A 48 6.48 6.92 -11.77
C CYS A 48 7.42 7.46 -12.86
N SER A 49 7.71 6.69 -13.91
CA SER A 49 8.54 7.10 -15.04
C SER A 49 7.98 8.35 -15.71
N ALA A 50 6.69 8.39 -16.00
CA ALA A 50 6.03 9.52 -16.64
C ALA A 50 6.03 10.78 -15.75
N ASN A 51 5.67 10.65 -14.48
CA ASN A 51 5.54 11.77 -13.55
C ASN A 51 6.91 12.35 -13.16
N LEU A 52 7.90 11.51 -12.87
CA LEU A 52 9.23 11.95 -12.47
C LEU A 52 10.10 12.43 -13.65
N SER A 53 9.63 12.34 -14.88
CA SER A 53 10.29 12.97 -16.05
C SER A 53 10.41 14.49 -15.90
N ARG A 54 9.54 15.12 -15.11
CA ARG A 54 9.53 16.56 -14.83
C ARG A 54 10.60 17.00 -13.83
N MET A 55 11.13 16.07 -13.04
CA MET A 55 12.20 16.34 -12.06
C MET A 55 13.55 16.36 -12.76
N ASP A 56 13.83 17.44 -13.46
CA ASP A 56 14.98 17.61 -14.35
C ASP A 56 16.07 18.55 -13.82
N GLY A 57 15.85 19.13 -12.63
CA GLY A 57 16.76 20.09 -12.01
C GLY A 57 16.67 21.52 -12.61
N VAL A 58 15.74 21.73 -13.57
CA VAL A 58 15.44 23.05 -14.13
C VAL A 58 14.11 23.55 -13.65
N ARG A 59 13.04 22.78 -13.88
CA ARG A 59 11.67 23.12 -13.47
C ARG A 59 11.39 22.66 -12.04
N PHE A 60 11.80 21.44 -11.70
CA PHE A 60 11.51 20.80 -10.43
C PHE A 60 12.63 19.89 -9.95
N GLY A 61 12.66 19.62 -8.66
CA GLY A 61 13.53 18.66 -8.03
C GLY A 61 14.94 19.19 -7.74
N TYR A 62 15.81 18.28 -7.36
CA TYR A 62 17.22 18.56 -7.07
C TYR A 62 17.95 19.04 -8.32
N ARG A 63 18.81 20.05 -8.16
CA ARG A 63 19.71 20.56 -9.20
C ARG A 63 21.15 20.31 -8.79
N CYS A 64 21.91 19.63 -9.63
CA CYS A 64 23.34 19.42 -9.39
C CYS A 64 24.13 20.73 -9.42
N GLU A 65 25.21 20.77 -8.62
CA GLU A 65 26.10 21.92 -8.56
C GLU A 65 27.07 21.93 -9.77
N ASN A 66 27.33 23.14 -10.30
CA ASN A 66 28.33 23.38 -11.35
C ASN A 66 28.23 22.41 -12.54
N PRO A 67 27.10 22.32 -13.25
CA PRO A 67 26.98 21.50 -14.44
C PRO A 67 27.86 22.02 -15.58
N GLN A 68 28.46 21.13 -16.33
CA GLN A 68 29.35 21.48 -17.48
C GLN A 68 28.53 21.95 -18.68
N ASP A 69 27.38 21.29 -18.93
CA ASP A 69 26.44 21.62 -20.00
C ASP A 69 25.02 21.18 -19.60
N ILE A 70 24.07 21.35 -20.50
CA ILE A 70 22.66 21.00 -20.27
C ILE A 70 22.46 19.48 -20.13
N ASN A 71 23.26 18.65 -20.80
CA ASN A 71 23.15 17.20 -20.69
C ASN A 71 23.72 16.71 -19.36
N ASP A 72 24.83 17.30 -18.91
CA ASP A 72 25.42 17.04 -17.60
C ASP A 72 24.47 17.47 -16.50
N LEU A 73 23.84 18.65 -16.63
CA LEU A 73 22.80 19.11 -15.72
C LEU A 73 21.69 18.05 -15.54
N TYR A 74 21.10 17.55 -16.61
CA TYR A 74 20.02 16.58 -16.54
C TYR A 74 20.48 15.23 -15.97
N LYS A 75 21.61 14.71 -16.44
CA LYS A 75 22.14 13.42 -15.99
C LYS A 75 22.47 13.44 -14.51
N ARG A 76 23.22 14.46 -14.06
CA ARG A 76 23.65 14.55 -12.67
C ARG A 76 22.51 14.90 -11.75
N SER A 77 21.66 15.87 -12.08
CA SER A 77 20.51 16.21 -11.25
C SER A 77 19.61 14.99 -11.00
N ARG A 78 19.32 14.20 -12.02
CA ARG A 78 18.52 12.99 -11.87
C ARG A 78 19.31 11.84 -11.23
N GLY A 79 20.59 11.71 -11.56
CA GLY A 79 21.48 10.69 -10.99
C GLY A 79 21.74 10.87 -9.50
N GLU A 80 21.95 12.09 -9.05
CA GLU A 80 22.23 12.45 -7.65
C GLU A 80 20.92 12.58 -6.84
N GLY A 81 19.85 13.13 -7.43
CA GLY A 81 18.60 13.44 -6.76
C GLY A 81 17.69 12.25 -6.52
N PHE A 82 17.80 11.16 -7.30
CA PHE A 82 16.97 9.97 -7.12
C PHE A 82 17.71 8.84 -6.42
N GLY A 83 17.09 8.26 -5.39
CA GLY A 83 17.56 7.03 -4.77
C GLY A 83 17.49 5.82 -5.71
N ILE A 84 18.18 4.74 -5.33
CA ILE A 84 18.35 3.56 -6.21
C ILE A 84 17.00 2.89 -6.56
N GLU A 85 16.06 2.79 -5.61
CA GLU A 85 14.75 2.20 -5.86
C GLU A 85 13.90 3.04 -6.83
N VAL A 86 13.94 4.37 -6.70
CA VAL A 86 13.24 5.27 -7.61
C VAL A 86 13.80 5.14 -9.04
N LYS A 87 15.13 5.05 -9.17
CA LYS A 87 15.79 4.82 -10.47
C LYS A 87 15.33 3.49 -11.09
N ARG A 88 15.26 2.42 -10.28
CA ARG A 88 14.77 1.11 -10.73
C ARG A 88 13.34 1.22 -11.26
N ARG A 89 12.44 1.86 -10.55
CA ARG A 89 11.04 2.06 -10.95
C ARG A 89 10.93 2.90 -12.23
N ILE A 90 11.72 3.96 -12.37
CA ILE A 90 11.77 4.76 -13.60
C ILE A 90 12.19 3.89 -14.80
N MET A 91 13.21 3.07 -14.64
CA MET A 91 13.71 2.18 -15.72
C MET A 91 12.67 1.14 -16.13
N VAL A 92 12.06 0.45 -15.14
CA VAL A 92 11.00 -0.55 -15.39
C VAL A 92 9.79 0.11 -16.05
N GLY A 93 9.39 1.31 -15.58
CA GLY A 93 8.28 2.05 -16.15
C GLY A 93 8.53 2.48 -17.59
N ALA A 94 9.72 3.00 -17.89
CA ALA A 94 10.11 3.37 -19.25
C ALA A 94 10.08 2.14 -20.19
N TYR A 95 10.52 0.99 -19.72
CA TYR A 95 10.45 -0.26 -20.48
C TYR A 95 9.00 -0.69 -20.74
N ALA A 96 8.15 -0.70 -19.72
CA ALA A 96 6.74 -1.09 -19.84
C ALA A 96 5.93 -0.17 -20.78
N LEU A 97 6.35 1.10 -20.92
CA LEU A 97 5.73 2.07 -21.82
C LEU A 97 6.34 2.11 -23.22
N SER A 98 7.43 1.38 -23.47
CA SER A 98 8.12 1.41 -24.77
C SER A 98 7.33 0.68 -25.85
N ALA A 99 7.66 0.99 -27.12
CA ALA A 99 7.04 0.36 -28.29
C ALA A 99 7.22 -1.17 -28.25
N GLY A 100 6.12 -1.91 -28.51
CA GLY A 100 6.08 -3.36 -28.44
C GLY A 100 5.75 -3.96 -27.08
N PHE A 101 5.96 -3.22 -25.97
CA PHE A 101 5.66 -3.68 -24.62
C PHE A 101 4.42 -3.02 -24.01
N TYR A 102 4.02 -1.86 -24.53
CA TYR A 102 2.85 -1.12 -24.03
C TYR A 102 1.57 -1.97 -24.04
N ASP A 103 1.24 -2.61 -25.15
CA ASP A 103 0.04 -3.44 -25.27
C ASP A 103 0.15 -4.73 -24.44
N ALA A 104 1.33 -5.35 -24.44
CA ALA A 104 1.56 -6.62 -23.74
C ALA A 104 1.55 -6.47 -22.23
N TYR A 105 2.02 -5.35 -21.68
CA TYR A 105 2.16 -5.14 -20.24
C TYR A 105 1.22 -4.07 -19.70
N TYR A 106 1.38 -2.81 -20.11
CA TYR A 106 0.66 -1.70 -19.50
C TYR A 106 -0.85 -1.77 -19.74
N LYS A 107 -1.25 -1.99 -20.98
CA LYS A 107 -2.67 -2.12 -21.33
C LYS A 107 -3.33 -3.33 -20.64
N LYS A 108 -2.63 -4.45 -20.59
CA LYS A 108 -3.10 -5.65 -19.88
C LYS A 108 -3.21 -5.41 -18.38
N ALA A 109 -2.25 -4.74 -17.76
CA ALA A 109 -2.30 -4.36 -16.35
C ALA A 109 -3.50 -3.45 -16.05
N GLN A 110 -3.82 -2.48 -16.93
CA GLN A 110 -5.02 -1.64 -16.80
C GLN A 110 -6.32 -2.45 -16.92
N GLN A 111 -6.36 -3.50 -17.75
CA GLN A 111 -7.51 -4.41 -17.82
C GLN A 111 -7.67 -5.20 -16.52
N VAL A 112 -6.58 -5.72 -15.97
CA VAL A 112 -6.56 -6.41 -14.66
C VAL A 112 -7.00 -5.46 -13.54
N ARG A 113 -6.49 -4.22 -13.52
CA ARG A 113 -6.94 -3.17 -12.59
C ARG A 113 -8.45 -3.00 -12.60
N ARG A 114 -9.06 -3.03 -13.79
CA ARG A 114 -10.52 -2.95 -13.94
C ARG A 114 -11.25 -4.14 -13.32
N LEU A 115 -10.72 -5.36 -13.46
CA LEU A 115 -11.30 -6.56 -12.83
C LEU A 115 -11.25 -6.43 -11.30
N ILE A 116 -10.10 -6.05 -10.75
CA ILE A 116 -9.93 -5.81 -9.31
C ILE A 116 -10.93 -4.76 -8.81
N ARG A 117 -11.05 -3.62 -9.51
CA ARG A 117 -12.04 -2.60 -9.17
C ARG A 117 -13.46 -3.14 -9.14
N ASN A 118 -13.84 -3.97 -10.12
CA ASN A 118 -15.18 -4.55 -10.21
C ASN A 118 -15.48 -5.47 -9.02
N ASP A 119 -14.51 -6.21 -8.50
CA ASP A 119 -14.69 -7.01 -7.28
C ASP A 119 -15.16 -6.14 -6.10
N PHE A 120 -14.50 -5.01 -5.87
CA PHE A 120 -14.89 -4.08 -4.81
C PHE A 120 -16.25 -3.43 -5.07
N VAL A 121 -16.53 -2.99 -6.30
CA VAL A 121 -17.84 -2.42 -6.67
C VAL A 121 -18.95 -3.41 -6.38
N ASN A 122 -18.76 -4.68 -6.71
CA ASN A 122 -19.74 -5.73 -6.43
C ASN A 122 -19.89 -5.97 -4.92
N ALA A 123 -18.78 -6.03 -4.18
CA ALA A 123 -18.81 -6.20 -2.72
C ALA A 123 -19.55 -5.05 -2.02
N PHE A 124 -19.38 -3.81 -2.46
CA PHE A 124 -20.08 -2.65 -1.89
C PHE A 124 -21.58 -2.56 -2.23
N ASN A 125 -22.13 -3.47 -3.06
CA ASN A 125 -23.56 -3.65 -3.14
C ASN A 125 -24.15 -4.45 -1.96
N GLU A 126 -23.28 -5.08 -1.15
CA GLU A 126 -23.66 -6.01 -0.10
C GLU A 126 -23.19 -5.56 1.29
N VAL A 127 -22.13 -4.74 1.36
CA VAL A 127 -21.52 -4.27 2.61
C VAL A 127 -21.18 -2.79 2.53
N ASP A 128 -21.15 -2.12 3.69
CA ASP A 128 -20.85 -0.69 3.80
C ASP A 128 -19.34 -0.43 3.93
N ILE A 129 -18.60 -1.30 4.62
CA ILE A 129 -17.17 -1.23 4.87
C ILE A 129 -16.58 -2.62 4.71
N ILE A 130 -15.42 -2.71 4.07
CA ILE A 130 -14.64 -3.95 4.00
C ILE A 130 -13.51 -3.87 5.02
N MET A 131 -13.28 -4.95 5.76
CA MET A 131 -12.26 -5.03 6.80
C MET A 131 -11.32 -6.20 6.54
N GLY A 132 -10.05 -6.00 6.86
CA GLY A 132 -9.02 -7.03 6.72
C GLY A 132 -7.70 -6.63 7.39
N PRO A 133 -6.68 -7.48 7.34
CA PRO A 133 -5.34 -7.12 7.81
C PRO A 133 -4.74 -6.02 6.93
N THR A 134 -3.90 -5.16 7.54
CA THR A 134 -3.13 -4.16 6.78
C THR A 134 -1.87 -4.80 6.18
N THR A 135 -1.17 -5.62 6.96
CA THR A 135 0.08 -6.31 6.54
C THR A 135 0.02 -7.78 6.93
N PRO A 136 0.76 -8.66 6.23
CA PRO A 136 0.79 -10.09 6.57
C PRO A 136 1.55 -10.39 7.86
N THR A 137 2.49 -9.53 8.25
CA THR A 137 3.34 -9.71 9.44
C THR A 137 3.31 -8.45 10.30
N PRO A 138 3.65 -8.54 11.60
CA PRO A 138 4.03 -7.38 12.39
C PRO A 138 5.31 -6.72 11.83
N ALA A 139 5.73 -5.60 12.42
CA ALA A 139 6.99 -4.96 12.07
C ALA A 139 8.16 -5.95 12.18
N PHE A 140 9.05 -5.95 11.20
CA PHE A 140 10.27 -6.75 11.14
C PHE A 140 11.51 -5.91 11.46
N LYS A 141 12.63 -6.56 11.77
CA LYS A 141 13.88 -5.87 12.12
C LYS A 141 14.45 -5.11 10.92
N ARG A 142 15.12 -4.00 11.21
CA ARG A 142 15.77 -3.21 10.17
C ARG A 142 16.82 -4.07 9.44
N GLY A 143 16.72 -4.13 8.11
CA GLY A 143 17.60 -4.93 7.26
C GLY A 143 17.19 -6.40 7.08
N GLU A 144 16.15 -6.90 7.75
CA GLU A 144 15.76 -8.31 7.70
C GLU A 144 15.26 -8.77 6.31
N LYS A 145 14.56 -7.89 5.58
CA LYS A 145 13.97 -8.20 4.26
C LYS A 145 14.69 -7.52 3.10
N THR A 146 15.98 -7.24 3.22
CA THR A 146 16.75 -6.53 2.19
C THR A 146 17.37 -7.47 1.14
N ALA A 147 17.45 -8.77 1.42
CA ALA A 147 18.11 -9.75 0.56
C ALA A 147 17.32 -10.05 -0.71
N ASP A 148 16.00 -10.16 -0.62
CA ASP A 148 15.10 -10.38 -1.76
C ASP A 148 14.05 -9.27 -1.85
N PRO A 149 14.03 -8.48 -2.95
CA PRO A 149 12.98 -7.47 -3.17
C PRO A 149 11.57 -8.05 -3.19
N VAL A 150 11.38 -9.33 -3.55
CA VAL A 150 10.08 -9.98 -3.62
C VAL A 150 9.47 -10.13 -2.24
N ASP A 151 10.28 -10.47 -1.22
CA ASP A 151 9.82 -10.58 0.17
C ASP A 151 9.28 -9.24 0.70
N MET A 152 9.93 -8.14 0.33
CA MET A 152 9.46 -6.80 0.67
C MET A 152 8.15 -6.46 -0.06
N TYR A 153 8.00 -6.90 -1.30
CA TYR A 153 6.80 -6.63 -2.10
C TYR A 153 5.57 -7.39 -1.61
N LEU A 154 5.76 -8.54 -0.98
CA LEU A 154 4.67 -9.31 -0.38
C LEU A 154 4.05 -8.63 0.85
N GLU A 155 4.77 -7.72 1.50
CA GLU A 155 4.21 -6.94 2.61
C GLU A 155 3.05 -6.04 2.18
N ASP A 156 2.97 -5.66 0.92
CA ASP A 156 1.93 -4.78 0.36
C ASP A 156 0.68 -5.54 -0.12
N ILE A 157 0.64 -6.88 0.01
CA ILE A 157 -0.38 -7.74 -0.61
C ILE A 157 -1.83 -7.32 -0.28
N PHE A 158 -2.08 -6.82 0.93
CA PHE A 158 -3.42 -6.41 1.37
C PHE A 158 -3.76 -4.96 1.04
N THR A 159 -2.77 -4.12 0.75
CA THR A 159 -2.99 -2.68 0.52
C THR A 159 -2.96 -2.29 -0.96
N ILE A 160 -2.38 -3.09 -1.83
CA ILE A 160 -2.28 -2.78 -3.25
C ILE A 160 -3.65 -2.76 -3.94
N ALA A 161 -4.53 -3.72 -3.63
CA ALA A 161 -5.77 -3.90 -4.35
C ALA A 161 -6.71 -2.68 -4.24
N LEU A 162 -6.86 -2.11 -3.03
CA LEU A 162 -7.68 -0.92 -2.83
C LEU A 162 -7.13 0.31 -3.56
N ASN A 163 -5.78 0.45 -3.59
CA ASN A 163 -5.11 1.53 -4.33
C ASN A 163 -5.33 1.41 -5.84
N LEU A 164 -5.26 0.19 -6.40
CA LEU A 164 -5.59 -0.06 -7.81
C LEU A 164 -7.05 0.21 -8.11
N ALA A 165 -7.96 -0.09 -7.19
CA ALA A 165 -9.39 0.21 -7.32
C ALA A 165 -9.69 1.71 -7.17
N GLY A 166 -8.82 2.49 -6.54
CA GLY A 166 -8.99 3.93 -6.29
C GLY A 166 -9.98 4.22 -5.17
N LEU A 167 -10.00 3.38 -4.15
CA LEU A 167 -10.92 3.46 -3.02
C LEU A 167 -10.27 4.13 -1.81
N PRO A 168 -11.04 4.82 -0.96
CA PRO A 168 -10.55 5.30 0.33
C PRO A 168 -10.30 4.14 1.28
N GLY A 169 -9.22 4.21 2.02
CA GLY A 169 -8.88 3.23 3.03
C GLY A 169 -8.03 3.82 4.14
N MET A 170 -8.09 3.19 5.30
CA MET A 170 -7.26 3.57 6.44
C MET A 170 -6.86 2.32 7.23
N SER A 171 -5.79 2.46 7.99
CA SER A 171 -5.34 1.45 8.96
C SER A 171 -5.47 2.00 10.36
N ILE A 172 -6.02 1.20 11.27
CA ILE A 172 -6.10 1.50 12.69
C ILE A 172 -5.43 0.40 13.50
N SER A 173 -4.85 0.73 14.65
CA SER A 173 -4.30 -0.29 15.55
C SER A 173 -5.45 -1.12 16.16
N CYS A 174 -5.34 -2.45 16.09
CA CYS A 174 -6.39 -3.36 16.54
C CYS A 174 -5.93 -4.47 17.48
N GLY A 175 -4.65 -4.50 17.83
CA GLY A 175 -4.07 -5.52 18.69
C GLY A 175 -2.57 -5.51 18.67
N GLN A 176 -1.97 -6.53 19.25
CA GLN A 176 -0.53 -6.75 19.26
C GLN A 176 -0.20 -8.23 19.05
N VAL A 177 0.91 -8.49 18.35
CA VAL A 177 1.56 -9.79 18.24
C VAL A 177 3.02 -9.58 18.63
N ASN A 178 3.52 -10.34 19.61
CA ASN A 178 4.87 -10.19 20.16
C ASN A 178 5.20 -8.74 20.61
N ASN A 179 4.24 -8.05 21.23
CA ASN A 179 4.31 -6.64 21.64
C ASN A 179 4.45 -5.63 20.48
N LEU A 180 4.25 -6.06 19.25
CA LEU A 180 4.24 -5.21 18.06
C LEU A 180 2.80 -4.94 17.61
N PRO A 181 2.46 -3.70 17.20
CA PRO A 181 1.10 -3.37 16.82
C PRO A 181 0.65 -4.11 15.56
N VAL A 182 -0.64 -4.46 15.53
CA VAL A 182 -1.33 -5.03 14.36
C VAL A 182 -2.30 -4.01 13.81
N GLY A 183 -2.30 -3.82 12.49
CA GLY A 183 -3.21 -2.94 11.78
C GLY A 183 -4.44 -3.66 11.25
N LEU A 184 -5.63 -3.11 11.56
CA LEU A 184 -6.87 -3.41 10.86
C LEU A 184 -7.05 -2.41 9.72
N GLN A 185 -7.16 -2.91 8.49
CA GLN A 185 -7.50 -2.10 7.34
C GLN A 185 -9.02 -1.95 7.22
N LEU A 186 -9.48 -0.71 7.07
CA LEU A 186 -10.85 -0.37 6.74
C LEU A 186 -10.88 0.20 5.33
N ILE A 187 -11.76 -0.31 4.46
CA ILE A 187 -11.91 0.14 3.08
C ILE A 187 -13.34 0.59 2.89
N GLY A 188 -13.54 1.81 2.39
CA GLY A 188 -14.84 2.40 2.09
C GLY A 188 -15.13 2.48 0.61
N ASN A 189 -16.38 2.76 0.28
CA ASN A 189 -16.78 3.07 -1.08
C ASN A 189 -16.26 4.46 -1.51
N TYR A 190 -16.34 4.79 -2.79
CA TYR A 190 -15.90 6.07 -3.32
C TYR A 190 -16.57 7.24 -2.60
N PHE A 191 -15.75 8.20 -2.17
CA PHE A 191 -16.17 9.44 -1.48
C PHE A 191 -16.89 9.22 -0.14
N ASP A 192 -16.67 8.05 0.51
CA ASP A 192 -17.30 7.70 1.80
C ASP A 192 -16.28 7.71 2.97
N GLU A 193 -15.30 8.61 2.89
CA GLU A 193 -14.26 8.80 3.93
C GLU A 193 -14.88 9.11 5.29
N GLY A 194 -16.00 9.84 5.32
CA GLY A 194 -16.72 10.15 6.55
C GLY A 194 -17.19 8.92 7.31
N ARG A 195 -17.67 7.89 6.59
CA ARG A 195 -18.07 6.60 7.19
C ARG A 195 -16.88 5.84 7.75
N LEU A 196 -15.75 5.81 7.02
CA LEU A 196 -14.51 5.20 7.50
C LEU A 196 -14.01 5.85 8.78
N LEU A 197 -13.94 7.18 8.82
CA LEU A 197 -13.52 7.93 10.00
C LEU A 197 -14.45 7.69 11.18
N ASN A 198 -15.76 7.64 10.96
CA ASN A 198 -16.72 7.31 12.00
C ASN A 198 -16.53 5.88 12.53
N ALA A 199 -16.38 4.88 11.65
CA ALA A 199 -16.13 3.50 12.05
C ALA A 199 -14.86 3.37 12.90
N ALA A 200 -13.76 4.01 12.47
CA ALA A 200 -12.52 4.05 13.22
C ALA A 200 -12.69 4.74 14.58
N HIS A 201 -13.41 5.87 14.62
CA HIS A 201 -13.69 6.58 15.86
C HIS A 201 -14.51 5.73 16.84
N GLN A 202 -15.56 5.07 16.38
CA GLN A 202 -16.35 4.16 17.21
C GLN A 202 -15.49 3.03 17.80
N PHE A 203 -14.60 2.44 17.02
CA PHE A 203 -13.66 1.43 17.51
C PHE A 203 -12.74 1.98 18.60
N GLN A 204 -12.24 3.19 18.46
CA GLN A 204 -11.40 3.86 19.46
C GLN A 204 -12.15 4.24 20.74
N GLN A 205 -13.48 4.43 20.68
CA GLN A 205 -14.29 4.65 21.89
C GLN A 205 -14.50 3.36 22.71
N HIS A 206 -14.35 2.19 22.10
CA HIS A 206 -14.57 0.88 22.74
C HIS A 206 -13.27 0.13 23.02
N THR A 207 -12.14 0.62 22.52
CA THR A 207 -10.81 0.02 22.69
C THR A 207 -9.76 1.07 23.02
N ASP A 208 -8.62 0.64 23.58
CA ASP A 208 -7.51 1.52 23.95
C ASP A 208 -6.26 1.38 23.05
N TRP A 209 -6.35 0.64 21.93
CA TRP A 209 -5.22 0.35 21.09
C TRP A 209 -4.52 1.58 20.53
N HIS A 210 -5.27 2.64 20.24
CA HIS A 210 -4.75 3.92 19.73
C HIS A 210 -3.98 4.73 20.79
N LEU A 211 -4.16 4.41 22.08
CA LEU A 211 -3.47 5.06 23.21
C LEU A 211 -2.12 4.40 23.52
N LYS A 212 -1.87 3.19 22.99
CA LYS A 212 -0.64 2.46 23.26
C LYS A 212 0.52 3.01 22.44
N THR A 213 1.56 3.46 23.13
CA THR A 213 2.80 3.95 22.55
C THR A 213 3.96 3.02 22.91
N PRO A 214 5.00 2.92 22.07
CA PRO A 214 6.18 2.15 22.42
C PRO A 214 6.89 2.75 23.62
N ASP A 215 7.39 1.89 24.51
CA ASP A 215 8.25 2.32 25.62
C ASP A 215 9.66 2.61 25.09
N LEU A 216 9.92 3.87 24.77
CA LEU A 216 11.22 4.32 24.25
C LEU A 216 12.29 4.50 25.33
N LYS A 217 11.95 4.37 26.63
CA LYS A 217 12.91 4.61 27.74
C LYS A 217 13.95 3.49 27.87
N ASN A 218 13.66 2.31 27.32
CA ASN A 218 14.56 1.15 27.35
C ASN A 218 15.30 0.89 26.03
N GLN A 219 15.28 1.82 25.06
CA GLN A 219 15.93 1.68 23.75
C GLN A 219 17.23 2.47 23.62
N ALA A 220 18.01 2.60 24.69
CA ALA A 220 19.33 3.24 24.63
C ALA A 220 20.40 2.40 23.89
N ASP A 221 20.08 1.21 23.38
CA ASP A 221 21.00 0.26 22.73
C ASP A 221 20.46 -0.28 21.38
N ILE A 222 20.00 0.62 20.48
CA ILE A 222 19.76 0.25 19.07
C ILE A 222 20.53 1.16 18.12
#